data_f699cbe822d743b2810e056fef7ca4d2
#
_entry.id   f699cbe822d743b2810e056fef7ca4d2
#
_cell.length_a   1.000
_cell.length_b   1.000
_cell.length_c   1.000
_cell.angle_alpha   90.00
_cell.angle_beta   90.00
_cell.angle_gamma   90.00
#
_symmetry.space_group_name_H-M   'P 1'
#
loop_
_entity.id
_entity.type
_entity.pdbx_description
1 polymer ?
#
loop_
_entity_poly.entity_id
_entity_poly.type
_entity_poly.pdbx_seq_one_letter_code
_entity_poly.pdbx_strand_id
1 'polypeptide(L)'
;MAVQRRFNCSPEQVFAALEDGWTYPLWVVGTSRMRDVDEGWPALGTKLYHSFGVWPLLIDDNTEVMEIEPGKRLVLEARGWPVGKAEVEIAVEADGDGSLVSISEDITGGPTRLIPQPIRLAGIDARNRETLRRLAYVAEGRD
;
A
#
# COMPACT_ATOMS: atom_id res chain seq x y z
N MET A 1 4.12 8.55 -10.90
CA MET A 1 5.43 8.92 -10.36
C MET A 1 5.72 8.07 -9.12
N ALA A 2 6.96 7.70 -8.87
CA ALA A 2 7.31 6.85 -7.73
C ALA A 2 7.92 7.67 -6.59
N VAL A 3 7.59 7.30 -5.36
CA VAL A 3 8.22 7.81 -4.14
C VAL A 3 9.12 6.70 -3.61
N GLN A 4 10.32 7.04 -3.16
CA GLN A 4 11.30 6.08 -2.67
C GLN A 4 11.76 6.43 -1.27
N ARG A 5 12.10 5.39 -0.50
CA ARG A 5 12.71 5.54 0.82
C ARG A 5 13.67 4.38 1.06
N ARG A 6 14.83 4.67 1.64
CA ARG A 6 15.74 3.63 2.11
C ARG A 6 15.30 3.16 3.50
N PHE A 7 15.18 1.85 3.65
CA PHE A 7 14.86 1.18 4.92
C PHE A 7 16.13 0.55 5.50
N ASN A 8 16.25 0.59 6.82
CA ASN A 8 17.38 -0.01 7.54
C ASN A 8 17.11 -1.47 7.91
N CYS A 9 16.56 -2.22 6.96
CA CYS A 9 16.28 -3.65 7.12
C CYS A 9 16.36 -4.34 5.76
N SER A 10 16.41 -5.67 5.77
CA SER A 10 16.54 -6.47 4.55
C SER A 10 15.26 -6.43 3.71
N PRO A 11 15.36 -6.72 2.39
CA PRO A 11 14.17 -6.88 1.55
C PRO A 11 13.20 -7.93 2.11
N GLU A 12 13.70 -9.01 2.71
CA GLU A 12 12.89 -10.05 3.32
C GLU A 12 12.06 -9.51 4.48
N GLN A 13 12.63 -8.65 5.31
CA GLN A 13 11.91 -8.01 6.41
C GLN A 13 10.83 -7.05 5.90
N VAL A 14 11.11 -6.31 4.84
CA VAL A 14 10.11 -5.43 4.21
C VAL A 14 8.95 -6.29 3.70
N PHE A 15 9.26 -7.35 2.98
CA PHE A 15 8.21 -8.19 2.40
C PHE A 15 7.42 -8.94 3.46
N ALA A 16 8.07 -9.34 4.56
CA ALA A 16 7.37 -9.93 5.71
C ALA A 16 6.31 -8.98 6.28
N ALA A 17 6.60 -7.68 6.33
CA ALA A 17 5.62 -6.68 6.75
C ALA A 17 4.44 -6.59 5.76
N LEU A 18 4.72 -6.64 4.45
CA LEU A 18 3.68 -6.62 3.42
C LEU A 18 2.81 -7.90 3.47
N GLU A 19 3.40 -9.03 3.81
CA GLU A 19 2.70 -10.30 3.91
C GLU A 19 1.77 -10.39 5.12
N ASP A 20 1.97 -9.55 6.12
CA ASP A 20 1.10 -9.47 7.28
C ASP A 20 -0.02 -8.47 7.00
N GLY A 21 -1.08 -8.94 6.35
CA GLY A 21 -2.19 -8.08 5.93
C GLY A 21 -2.91 -7.38 7.09
N TRP A 22 -2.88 -7.96 8.29
CA TRP A 22 -3.51 -7.35 9.47
C TRP A 22 -2.80 -6.08 9.94
N THR A 23 -1.54 -5.85 9.53
CA THR A 23 -0.80 -4.63 9.85
C THR A 23 -1.08 -3.47 8.86
N TYR A 24 -1.86 -3.72 7.82
CA TYR A 24 -2.15 -2.75 6.75
C TYR A 24 -2.54 -1.36 7.27
N PRO A 25 -3.44 -1.22 8.29
CA PRO A 25 -3.78 0.10 8.81
C PRO A 25 -2.62 0.83 9.49
N LEU A 26 -1.58 0.12 9.89
CA LEU A 26 -0.43 0.74 10.56
C LEU A 26 0.42 1.57 9.61
N TRP A 27 0.41 1.25 8.31
CA TRP A 27 1.27 1.93 7.35
C TRP A 27 0.52 2.55 6.17
N VAL A 28 -0.64 2.05 5.79
CA VAL A 28 -1.42 2.65 4.69
C VAL A 28 -2.24 3.82 5.21
N VAL A 29 -1.85 5.02 4.78
CA VAL A 29 -2.52 6.26 5.21
C VAL A 29 -3.95 6.29 4.68
N GLY A 30 -4.90 6.54 5.58
CA GLY A 30 -6.32 6.59 5.26
C GLY A 30 -7.09 5.34 5.62
N THR A 31 -6.41 4.20 5.81
CA THR A 31 -7.06 2.97 6.25
C THR A 31 -7.31 3.05 7.75
N SER A 32 -8.57 2.97 8.18
CA SER A 32 -8.96 3.12 9.58
C SER A 32 -9.01 1.80 10.34
N ARG A 33 -9.35 0.70 9.66
CA ARG A 33 -9.39 -0.62 10.29
C ARG A 33 -9.35 -1.74 9.25
N MET A 34 -8.96 -2.94 9.71
CA MET A 34 -9.10 -4.18 8.94
C MET A 34 -10.35 -4.92 9.39
N ARG A 35 -11.10 -5.45 8.42
CA ARG A 35 -12.26 -6.28 8.67
C ARG A 35 -11.94 -7.76 8.49
N ASP A 36 -11.08 -8.08 7.51
CA ASP A 36 -10.65 -9.46 7.24
C ASP A 36 -9.43 -9.46 6.31
N VAL A 37 -8.75 -10.60 6.26
CA VAL A 37 -7.62 -10.88 5.36
C VAL A 37 -7.87 -12.25 4.76
N ASP A 38 -7.86 -12.36 3.44
CA ASP A 38 -8.02 -13.66 2.77
C ASP A 38 -6.89 -14.62 3.18
N GLU A 39 -7.25 -15.87 3.40
CA GLU A 39 -6.27 -16.92 3.59
C GLU A 39 -5.37 -17.01 2.36
N GLY A 40 -4.08 -17.11 2.56
CA GLY A 40 -3.10 -17.13 1.48
C GLY A 40 -2.59 -15.77 1.05
N TRP A 41 -3.08 -14.66 1.64
CA TRP A 41 -2.51 -13.34 1.37
C TRP A 41 -0.98 -13.37 1.50
N PRO A 42 -0.19 -12.78 0.59
CA PRO A 42 -0.56 -11.95 -0.56
C PRO A 42 -0.52 -12.70 -1.91
N ALA A 43 -0.97 -13.93 -1.97
CA ALA A 43 -1.02 -14.67 -3.23
C ALA A 43 -1.90 -13.94 -4.26
N LEU A 44 -1.65 -14.18 -5.54
CA LEU A 44 -2.40 -13.57 -6.64
C LEU A 44 -3.90 -13.76 -6.45
N GLY A 45 -4.65 -12.67 -6.55
CA GLY A 45 -6.12 -12.67 -6.44
C GLY A 45 -6.66 -12.63 -5.02
N THR A 46 -5.79 -12.72 -3.99
CA THR A 46 -6.25 -12.59 -2.60
C THR A 46 -6.54 -11.13 -2.25
N LYS A 47 -7.38 -10.93 -1.22
CA LYS A 47 -7.88 -9.62 -0.85
C LYS A 47 -7.67 -9.31 0.62
N LEU A 48 -7.50 -8.02 0.91
CA LEU A 48 -7.66 -7.42 2.22
C LEU A 48 -9.00 -6.70 2.25
N TYR A 49 -9.72 -6.83 3.35
CA TYR A 49 -11.00 -6.14 3.57
C TYR A 49 -10.79 -5.08 4.63
N HIS A 50 -10.96 -3.81 4.23
CA HIS A 50 -10.58 -2.66 5.06
C HIS A 50 -11.66 -1.58 5.03
N SER A 51 -11.53 -0.62 5.94
CA SER A 51 -12.34 0.59 5.96
C SER A 51 -11.43 1.79 5.81
N PHE A 52 -11.87 2.76 5.01
CA PHE A 52 -11.20 4.04 4.83
C PHE A 52 -11.96 5.15 5.52
N GLY A 53 -11.25 6.22 5.88
CA GLY A 53 -11.84 7.45 6.36
C GLY A 53 -12.00 7.50 7.87
N VAL A 54 -12.82 8.44 8.34
CA VAL A 54 -13.07 8.73 9.76
C VAL A 54 -14.56 8.64 10.01
N TRP A 55 -14.92 7.94 11.11
CA TRP A 55 -16.33 7.86 11.51
C TRP A 55 -16.95 9.26 11.63
N PRO A 56 -18.18 9.52 11.13
CA PRO A 56 -19.10 8.54 10.55
C PRO A 56 -18.95 8.30 9.03
N LEU A 57 -17.92 8.87 8.39
CA LEU A 57 -17.72 8.80 6.94
C LEU A 57 -16.76 7.67 6.56
N LEU A 58 -17.09 6.44 7.00
CA LEU A 58 -16.30 5.24 6.67
C LEU A 58 -16.79 4.61 5.37
N ILE A 59 -15.82 4.18 4.55
CA ILE A 59 -16.07 3.41 3.33
C ILE A 59 -15.47 2.03 3.53
N ASP A 60 -16.29 1.00 3.44
CA ASP A 60 -15.86 -0.39 3.52
C ASP A 60 -15.64 -0.93 2.11
N ASP A 61 -14.43 -1.40 1.81
CA ASP A 61 -14.09 -1.98 0.52
C ASP A 61 -12.90 -2.92 0.68
N ASN A 62 -12.23 -3.23 -0.42
CA ASN A 62 -11.13 -4.19 -0.42
C ASN A 62 -9.95 -3.74 -1.28
N THR A 63 -8.81 -4.40 -1.06
CA THR A 63 -7.60 -4.29 -1.88
C THR A 63 -7.25 -5.70 -2.35
N GLU A 64 -7.03 -5.86 -3.65
CA GLU A 64 -6.74 -7.15 -4.27
C GLU A 64 -5.33 -7.20 -4.84
N VAL A 65 -4.67 -8.35 -4.71
CA VAL A 65 -3.35 -8.58 -5.33
C VAL A 65 -3.53 -8.85 -6.82
N MET A 66 -3.01 -7.96 -7.65
CA MET A 66 -3.08 -8.08 -9.11
C MET A 66 -1.84 -8.76 -9.69
N GLU A 67 -0.67 -8.54 -9.09
CA GLU A 67 0.58 -9.16 -9.45
C GLU A 67 1.46 -9.30 -8.22
N ILE A 68 2.27 -10.35 -8.17
CA ILE A 68 3.24 -10.53 -7.08
C ILE A 68 4.51 -11.21 -7.59
N GLU A 69 5.65 -10.66 -7.20
CA GLU A 69 6.98 -11.25 -7.31
C GLU A 69 7.55 -11.32 -5.89
N PRO A 70 7.47 -12.48 -5.22
CA PRO A 70 7.83 -12.57 -3.80
C PRO A 70 9.22 -12.01 -3.51
N GLY A 71 9.29 -11.15 -2.49
CA GLY A 71 10.53 -10.50 -2.07
C GLY A 71 10.94 -9.31 -2.92
N LYS A 72 10.23 -8.99 -4.02
CA LYS A 72 10.63 -7.94 -4.96
C LYS A 72 9.54 -6.93 -5.28
N ARG A 73 8.31 -7.39 -5.54
CA ARG A 73 7.28 -6.51 -6.11
C ARG A 73 5.89 -7.00 -5.76
N LEU A 74 5.01 -6.05 -5.48
CA LEU A 74 3.60 -6.32 -5.19
C LEU A 74 2.76 -5.23 -5.88
N VAL A 75 1.80 -5.65 -6.70
CA VAL A 75 0.86 -4.74 -7.35
C VAL A 75 -0.53 -4.99 -6.80
N LEU A 76 -1.15 -3.95 -6.30
CA LEU A 76 -2.46 -3.99 -5.64
C LEU A 76 -3.45 -3.10 -6.38
N GLU A 77 -4.72 -3.53 -6.40
CA GLU A 77 -5.82 -2.66 -6.76
C GLU A 77 -6.58 -2.33 -5.48
N ALA A 78 -6.45 -1.08 -5.05
CA ALA A 78 -7.14 -0.59 -3.85
C ALA A 78 -8.46 0.04 -4.26
N ARG A 79 -9.54 -0.41 -3.63
CA ARG A 79 -10.89 0.08 -3.88
C ARG A 79 -11.40 0.91 -2.72
N GLY A 80 -12.15 1.96 -3.03
CA GLY A 80 -12.86 2.81 -2.07
C GLY A 80 -14.08 3.39 -2.75
N TRP A 81 -14.99 2.53 -3.16
CA TRP A 81 -16.19 2.96 -3.87
C TRP A 81 -17.17 3.67 -2.94
N PRO A 82 -17.80 4.80 -3.31
CA PRO A 82 -17.88 5.38 -4.66
C PRO A 82 -16.77 6.38 -5.01
N VAL A 83 -15.79 6.60 -4.13
CA VAL A 83 -14.71 7.57 -4.36
C VAL A 83 -13.88 7.16 -5.57
N GLY A 84 -13.51 5.88 -5.66
CA GLY A 84 -12.79 5.37 -6.80
C GLY A 84 -11.95 4.15 -6.49
N LYS A 85 -11.03 3.86 -7.38
CA LYS A 85 -10.05 2.79 -7.20
C LYS A 85 -8.68 3.25 -7.71
N ALA A 86 -7.63 2.64 -7.19
CA ALA A 86 -6.25 2.97 -7.52
C ALA A 86 -5.42 1.70 -7.71
N GLU A 87 -4.45 1.77 -8.61
CA GLU A 87 -3.43 0.74 -8.74
C GLU A 87 -2.18 1.21 -7.98
N VAL A 88 -1.64 0.35 -7.12
CA VAL A 88 -0.48 0.63 -6.29
C VAL A 88 0.59 -0.42 -6.57
N GLU A 89 1.79 0.03 -6.90
CA GLU A 89 2.95 -0.86 -7.06
C GLU A 89 3.97 -0.55 -5.98
N ILE A 90 4.34 -1.58 -5.23
CA ILE A 90 5.40 -1.51 -4.23
C ILE A 90 6.54 -2.40 -4.71
N ALA A 91 7.73 -1.82 -4.88
CA ALA A 91 8.93 -2.52 -5.30
C ALA A 91 10.00 -2.42 -4.22
N VAL A 92 10.70 -3.53 -4.00
CA VAL A 92 11.73 -3.65 -2.97
C VAL A 92 12.99 -4.21 -3.61
N GLU A 93 14.12 -3.54 -3.39
CA GLU A 93 15.41 -4.02 -3.84
C GLU A 93 16.46 -3.88 -2.75
N ALA A 94 17.48 -4.73 -2.79
CA ALA A 94 18.58 -4.64 -1.85
C ALA A 94 19.38 -3.36 -2.09
N ASP A 95 19.81 -2.70 -1.01
CA ASP A 95 20.61 -1.49 -1.04
C ASP A 95 21.63 -1.57 0.10
N GLY A 96 22.82 -2.10 -0.20
CA GLY A 96 23.85 -2.36 0.82
C GLY A 96 23.31 -3.34 1.86
N ASP A 97 23.32 -2.93 3.12
CA ASP A 97 22.80 -3.70 4.25
C ASP A 97 21.32 -3.39 4.54
N GLY A 98 20.70 -2.59 3.70
CA GLY A 98 19.29 -2.23 3.83
C GLY A 98 18.51 -2.50 2.55
N SER A 99 17.43 -1.75 2.35
CA SER A 99 16.54 -1.89 1.20
C SER A 99 16.15 -0.54 0.65
N LEU A 100 15.96 -0.46 -0.67
CA LEU A 100 15.31 0.67 -1.30
C LEU A 100 13.88 0.25 -1.63
N VAL A 101 12.92 0.93 -1.06
CA VAL A 101 11.49 0.66 -1.26
C VAL A 101 10.88 1.81 -2.04
N SER A 102 10.19 1.48 -3.12
CA SER A 102 9.47 2.45 -3.93
C SER A 102 7.99 2.12 -3.99
N ILE A 103 7.17 3.15 -4.02
CA ILE A 103 5.73 3.02 -4.19
C ILE A 103 5.27 3.99 -5.27
N SER A 104 4.51 3.50 -6.23
CA SER A 104 3.85 4.33 -7.23
C SER A 104 2.37 3.98 -7.26
N GLU A 105 1.56 4.99 -7.46
CA GLU A 105 0.12 4.85 -7.40
C GLU A 105 -0.55 5.84 -8.34
N ASP A 106 -1.65 5.44 -8.99
CA ASP A 106 -2.56 6.37 -9.65
C ASP A 106 -4.00 5.86 -9.54
N ILE A 107 -4.92 6.80 -9.63
CA ILE A 107 -6.35 6.52 -9.66
C ILE A 107 -6.70 5.91 -11.02
N THR A 108 -7.32 4.75 -11.02
CA THR A 108 -7.69 4.01 -12.24
C THR A 108 -9.18 4.02 -12.52
N GLY A 109 -9.99 4.51 -11.59
CA GLY A 109 -11.45 4.58 -11.78
C GLY A 109 -12.13 5.44 -10.75
N GLY A 110 -13.39 5.79 -11.01
CA GLY A 110 -14.23 6.59 -10.13
C GLY A 110 -14.09 8.10 -10.31
N PRO A 111 -14.87 8.90 -9.54
CA PRO A 111 -14.91 10.36 -9.68
C PRO A 111 -13.58 11.06 -9.45
N THR A 112 -12.73 10.51 -8.58
CA THR A 112 -11.43 11.11 -8.28
C THR A 112 -10.51 11.16 -9.49
N ARG A 113 -10.75 10.34 -10.52
CA ARG A 113 -10.00 10.40 -11.76
C ARG A 113 -10.22 11.70 -12.55
N LEU A 114 -11.28 12.43 -12.25
CA LEU A 114 -11.59 13.73 -12.86
C LEU A 114 -10.70 14.86 -12.34
N ILE A 115 -10.00 14.65 -11.22
CA ILE A 115 -9.03 15.62 -10.70
C ILE A 115 -7.86 15.71 -11.70
N PRO A 116 -7.40 16.91 -12.07
CA PRO A 116 -6.26 17.05 -12.99
C PRO A 116 -5.04 16.27 -12.49
N GLN A 117 -4.37 15.56 -13.40
CA GLN A 117 -3.27 14.65 -13.05
C GLN A 117 -2.17 15.27 -12.18
N PRO A 118 -1.67 16.50 -12.46
CA PRO A 118 -0.60 17.08 -11.62
C PRO A 118 -1.03 17.26 -10.16
N ILE A 119 -2.27 17.67 -9.93
CA ILE A 119 -2.81 17.87 -8.58
C ILE A 119 -3.04 16.50 -7.91
N ARG A 120 -3.62 15.57 -8.65
CA ARG A 120 -3.89 14.20 -8.17
C ARG A 120 -2.62 13.50 -7.74
N LEU A 121 -1.57 13.52 -8.59
CA LEU A 121 -0.30 12.87 -8.29
C LEU A 121 0.45 13.53 -7.14
N ALA A 122 0.38 14.87 -7.03
CA ALA A 122 1.02 15.57 -5.91
C ALA A 122 0.42 15.12 -4.56
N GLY A 123 -0.90 14.97 -4.48
CA GLY A 123 -1.58 14.49 -3.28
C GLY A 123 -1.24 13.04 -2.97
N ILE A 124 -1.20 12.19 -3.98
CA ILE A 124 -0.83 10.77 -3.86
C ILE A 124 0.61 10.64 -3.38
N ASP A 125 1.54 11.38 -3.96
CA ASP A 125 2.95 11.32 -3.59
C ASP A 125 3.18 11.76 -2.14
N ALA A 126 2.50 12.82 -1.70
CA ALA A 126 2.58 13.27 -0.31
C ALA A 126 2.09 12.19 0.67
N ARG A 127 0.97 11.55 0.35
CA ARG A 127 0.44 10.44 1.14
C ARG A 127 1.39 9.23 1.13
N ASN A 128 1.95 8.91 -0.02
CA ASN A 128 2.85 7.76 -0.17
C ASN A 128 4.18 7.95 0.54
N ARG A 129 4.68 9.18 0.67
CA ARG A 129 5.85 9.46 1.52
C ARG A 129 5.58 9.10 2.97
N GLU A 130 4.41 9.46 3.49
CA GLU A 130 4.02 9.09 4.85
C GLU A 130 3.76 7.58 4.98
N THR A 131 3.15 6.96 3.97
CA THR A 131 2.96 5.51 3.93
C THR A 131 4.29 4.77 4.03
N LEU A 132 5.31 5.18 3.26
CA LEU A 132 6.63 4.56 3.32
C LEU A 132 7.31 4.78 4.68
N ARG A 133 7.14 5.95 5.28
CA ARG A 133 7.68 6.23 6.62
C ARG A 133 7.10 5.27 7.65
N ARG A 134 5.79 5.05 7.61
CA ARG A 134 5.09 4.13 8.52
C ARG A 134 5.46 2.67 8.24
N LEU A 135 5.55 2.30 6.96
CA LEU A 135 5.97 0.95 6.59
C LEU A 135 7.39 0.66 7.08
N ALA A 136 8.29 1.63 7.02
CA ALA A 136 9.64 1.50 7.54
C ALA A 136 9.63 1.16 9.03
N TYR A 137 8.82 1.83 9.83
CA TYR A 137 8.69 1.52 11.26
C TYR A 137 8.19 0.08 11.49
N VAL A 138 7.20 -0.35 10.72
CA VAL A 138 6.67 -1.72 10.84
C VAL A 138 7.73 -2.74 10.45
N ALA A 139 8.39 -2.55 9.31
CA ALA A 139 9.37 -3.49 8.78
C ALA A 139 10.64 -3.54 9.65
N GLU A 140 11.16 -2.38 10.07
CA GLU A 140 12.37 -2.28 10.89
C GLU A 140 12.15 -2.78 12.32
N GLY A 141 10.92 -2.77 12.80
CA GLY A 141 10.57 -3.31 14.10
C GLY A 141 10.36 -4.83 14.15
N ARG A 142 10.49 -5.52 13.02
CA ARG A 142 10.36 -6.98 12.94
C ARG A 142 11.73 -7.65 13.12
N ASP A 143 11.77 -8.65 13.95
CA ASP A 143 12.96 -9.49 14.16
C ASP A 143 12.99 -10.67 13.19
#